data_ed81d0b09d6e26aca54747fd7f282ed9
#
_entry.id   ed81d0b09d6e26aca54747fd7f282ed9
#
_cell.length_a   1.000
_cell.length_b   1.000
_cell.length_c   1.000
_cell.angle_alpha   90.00
_cell.angle_beta   90.00
_cell.angle_gamma   90.00
#
_symmetry.space_group_name_H-M   'P 1'
#
loop_
_entity.id
_entity.type
_entity.pdbx_description
1 polymer ?
#
loop_
_entity_poly.entity_id
_entity_poly.type
_entity_poly.pdbx_seq_one_letter_code
_entity_poly.pdbx_strand_id
1 'polypeptide(L)'
;YLFSYMKLFKRSKKEGSKKRPWRFIILGAIICYLFIAAINVGIEYTSSDEYCQSCHVHTESDAAWKLSTHYDNGSGVVVHCVDCHLPPKGEGYLWAKIKHGSKDAYGMMFKDTNKINWQAKSDPDIAIDFTYMNSCQKCHSNLFPSTLSDDGGDAHLHYHNNLATITCLNCHITVGHFDENNVHAHNT
;
A
#
# COMPACT_ATOMS: atom_id res chain seq x y z
N TYR A 1 -70.75 61.80 -2.96
CA TYR A 1 -70.40 61.02 -4.14
C TYR A 1 -68.90 60.90 -4.22
N LEU A 2 -68.37 59.86 -3.54
CA LEU A 2 -66.97 59.37 -3.82
C LEU A 2 -66.85 57.97 -3.20
N PHE A 3 -67.51 57.02 -3.84
CA PHE A 3 -67.29 55.61 -3.58
C PHE A 3 -67.07 54.95 -4.93
N SER A 4 -66.00 54.37 -5.10
CA SER A 4 -65.71 53.30 -6.04
C SER A 4 -64.35 53.48 -6.74
N TYR A 5 -63.47 52.75 -6.37
CA TYR A 5 -62.47 52.00 -7.18
C TYR A 5 -61.33 51.50 -6.34
N MET A 6 -61.58 50.64 -5.36
CA MET A 6 -60.57 49.74 -4.86
C MET A 6 -60.60 48.42 -5.64
N LYS A 7 -60.01 48.42 -6.81
CA LYS A 7 -59.70 47.16 -7.50
C LYS A 7 -58.66 46.39 -6.71
N LEU A 8 -59.08 45.35 -6.01
CA LEU A 8 -58.28 44.34 -5.40
C LEU A 8 -57.34 43.71 -6.45
N PHE A 9 -56.11 44.09 -6.41
CA PHE A 9 -55.05 43.34 -7.09
C PHE A 9 -54.92 41.99 -6.37
N LYS A 10 -55.67 40.99 -6.86
CA LYS A 10 -55.45 39.58 -6.47
C LYS A 10 -54.09 39.14 -7.01
N ARG A 11 -53.07 39.28 -6.20
CA ARG A 11 -51.73 38.77 -6.48
C ARG A 11 -51.83 37.24 -6.52
N SER A 12 -51.99 36.68 -7.69
CA SER A 12 -51.90 35.25 -7.93
C SER A 12 -50.49 34.82 -7.49
N LYS A 13 -50.38 34.24 -6.28
CA LYS A 13 -49.20 33.48 -5.89
C LYS A 13 -49.13 32.30 -6.84
N LYS A 14 -48.28 32.39 -7.86
CA LYS A 14 -47.76 31.20 -8.55
C LYS A 14 -47.10 30.35 -7.49
N GLU A 15 -47.77 29.30 -7.03
CA GLU A 15 -47.13 28.21 -6.30
C GLU A 15 -46.13 27.60 -7.23
N GLY A 16 -44.87 28.08 -7.12
CA GLY A 16 -43.74 27.44 -7.76
C GLY A 16 -43.68 26.02 -7.22
N SER A 17 -43.95 25.05 -8.07
CA SER A 17 -43.72 23.65 -7.79
C SER A 17 -42.36 23.53 -7.09
N LYS A 18 -42.36 23.27 -5.77
CA LYS A 18 -41.14 22.97 -5.01
C LYS A 18 -40.59 21.66 -5.58
N LYS A 19 -39.78 21.79 -6.64
CA LYS A 19 -39.04 20.64 -7.19
C LYS A 19 -38.33 20.01 -6.02
N ARG A 20 -38.75 18.81 -5.65
CA ARG A 20 -38.24 18.09 -4.47
C ARG A 20 -36.69 17.93 -4.62
N PRO A 21 -35.86 18.56 -3.80
CA PRO A 21 -34.40 18.55 -3.96
C PRO A 21 -33.79 17.15 -3.73
N TRP A 22 -34.59 16.24 -3.16
CA TRP A 22 -34.14 14.90 -2.84
C TRP A 22 -33.63 14.07 -4.04
N ARG A 23 -34.13 14.37 -5.26
CA ARG A 23 -33.66 13.71 -6.50
C ARG A 23 -32.20 14.07 -6.79
N PHE A 24 -31.82 15.32 -6.56
CA PHE A 24 -30.45 15.77 -6.72
C PHE A 24 -29.54 15.21 -5.61
N ILE A 25 -30.07 15.05 -4.40
CA ILE A 25 -29.36 14.44 -3.28
C ILE A 25 -29.09 12.96 -3.59
N ILE A 26 -30.10 12.21 -4.06
CA ILE A 26 -29.93 10.81 -4.45
C ILE A 26 -28.96 10.68 -5.61
N LEU A 27 -29.10 11.51 -6.64
CA LEU A 27 -28.17 11.49 -7.78
C LEU A 27 -26.74 11.78 -7.32
N GLY A 28 -26.55 12.79 -6.47
CA GLY A 28 -25.25 13.10 -5.89
C GLY A 28 -24.67 11.94 -5.07
N ALA A 29 -25.50 11.28 -4.25
CA ALA A 29 -25.10 10.12 -3.47
C ALA A 29 -24.68 8.93 -4.37
N ILE A 30 -25.43 8.69 -5.45
CA ILE A 30 -25.09 7.64 -6.43
C ILE A 30 -23.74 7.95 -7.11
N ILE A 31 -23.55 9.19 -7.57
CA ILE A 31 -22.30 9.62 -8.21
C ILE A 31 -21.13 9.46 -7.23
N CYS A 32 -21.30 9.91 -5.99
CA CYS A 32 -20.29 9.77 -4.95
C CYS A 32 -19.94 8.29 -4.67
N TYR A 33 -20.95 7.43 -4.56
CA TYR A 33 -20.77 5.99 -4.38
C TYR A 33 -19.98 5.36 -5.53
N LEU A 34 -20.38 5.66 -6.78
CA LEU A 34 -19.70 5.15 -7.97
C LEU A 34 -18.26 5.65 -8.06
N PHE A 35 -18.00 6.89 -7.67
CA PHE A 35 -16.67 7.45 -7.62
C PHE A 35 -15.77 6.76 -6.58
N ILE A 36 -16.30 6.54 -5.37
CA ILE A 36 -15.59 5.81 -4.31
C ILE A 36 -15.34 4.36 -4.75
N ALA A 37 -16.33 3.69 -5.36
CA ALA A 37 -16.17 2.34 -5.87
C ALA A 37 -15.07 2.27 -6.95
N ALA A 38 -15.05 3.20 -7.88
CA ALA A 38 -14.02 3.29 -8.92
C ALA A 38 -12.62 3.52 -8.34
N ILE A 39 -12.50 4.38 -7.31
CA ILE A 39 -11.23 4.58 -6.59
C ILE A 39 -10.77 3.29 -5.93
N ASN A 40 -11.66 2.56 -5.24
CA ASN A 40 -11.29 1.31 -4.57
C ASN A 40 -10.83 0.25 -5.58
N VAL A 41 -11.54 0.09 -6.70
CA VAL A 41 -11.12 -0.82 -7.78
C VAL A 41 -9.76 -0.41 -8.34
N GLY A 42 -9.52 0.89 -8.54
CA GLY A 42 -8.23 1.41 -8.98
C GLY A 42 -7.10 1.13 -7.99
N ILE A 43 -7.36 1.26 -6.68
CA ILE A 43 -6.39 0.95 -5.63
C ILE A 43 -6.05 -0.54 -5.64
N GLU A 44 -7.04 -1.43 -5.71
CA GLU A 44 -6.82 -2.89 -5.76
C GLU A 44 -6.03 -3.28 -7.02
N TYR A 45 -6.45 -2.83 -8.19
CA TYR A 45 -5.75 -3.09 -9.46
C TYR A 45 -4.29 -2.64 -9.41
N THR A 46 -4.03 -1.40 -8.96
CA THR A 46 -2.67 -0.88 -8.86
C THR A 46 -1.88 -1.42 -7.66
N SER A 47 -2.44 -2.36 -6.90
CA SER A 47 -1.78 -3.07 -5.80
C SER A 47 -1.51 -4.53 -6.14
N SER A 48 -1.86 -5.00 -7.33
CA SER A 48 -1.54 -6.35 -7.77
C SER A 48 -0.06 -6.49 -8.12
N ASP A 49 0.46 -7.70 -8.00
CA ASP A 49 1.85 -8.00 -8.37
C ASP A 49 2.08 -7.77 -9.86
N GLU A 50 1.11 -8.13 -10.70
CA GLU A 50 1.17 -7.93 -12.14
C GLU A 50 1.31 -6.44 -12.50
N TYR A 51 0.61 -5.57 -11.76
CA TYR A 51 0.78 -4.13 -11.97
C TYR A 51 2.17 -3.65 -11.54
N CYS A 52 2.67 -4.09 -10.39
CA CYS A 52 4.02 -3.74 -9.93
C CYS A 52 5.09 -4.24 -10.90
N GLN A 53 4.95 -5.45 -11.40
CA GLN A 53 5.87 -6.08 -12.37
C GLN A 53 5.78 -5.49 -13.78
N SER A 54 4.72 -4.77 -14.12
CA SER A 54 4.56 -4.15 -15.43
C SER A 54 5.60 -3.05 -15.73
N CYS A 55 6.29 -2.55 -14.69
CA CYS A 55 7.34 -1.54 -14.84
C CYS A 55 8.70 -2.18 -15.03
N HIS A 56 9.45 -1.78 -16.07
CA HIS A 56 10.80 -2.29 -16.35
C HIS A 56 11.81 -2.10 -15.21
N VAL A 57 11.54 -1.16 -14.30
CA VAL A 57 12.38 -0.91 -13.11
C VAL A 57 12.24 -1.98 -12.01
N HIS A 58 11.31 -2.93 -12.15
CA HIS A 58 11.07 -3.98 -11.16
C HIS A 58 11.48 -5.38 -11.64
N THR A 59 12.04 -5.53 -12.84
CA THR A 59 12.36 -6.84 -13.44
C THR A 59 13.28 -7.70 -12.56
N GLU A 60 14.35 -7.12 -12.02
CA GLU A 60 15.28 -7.82 -11.13
C GLU A 60 14.62 -8.15 -9.79
N SER A 61 13.86 -7.22 -9.23
CA SER A 61 13.14 -7.41 -7.97
C SER A 61 12.08 -8.51 -8.09
N ASP A 62 11.39 -8.61 -9.23
CA ASP A 62 10.42 -9.68 -9.50
C ASP A 62 11.10 -11.05 -9.56
N ALA A 63 12.22 -11.15 -10.28
CA ALA A 63 12.99 -12.39 -10.38
C ALA A 63 13.47 -12.85 -8.99
N ALA A 64 14.04 -11.93 -8.21
CA ALA A 64 14.53 -12.21 -6.86
C ALA A 64 13.39 -12.56 -5.87
N TRP A 65 12.22 -11.93 -5.99
CA TRP A 65 11.04 -12.26 -5.19
C TRP A 65 10.54 -13.67 -5.46
N LYS A 66 10.48 -14.10 -6.72
CA LYS A 66 10.05 -15.46 -7.10
C LYS A 66 10.96 -16.57 -6.56
N LEU A 67 12.19 -16.25 -6.20
CA LEU A 67 13.15 -17.16 -5.56
C LEU A 67 13.11 -17.08 -4.03
N SER A 68 12.34 -16.15 -3.46
CA SER A 68 12.30 -15.93 -2.02
C SER A 68 11.39 -16.91 -1.28
N THR A 69 11.61 -17.07 0.02
CA THR A 69 10.75 -17.88 0.90
C THR A 69 9.34 -17.32 1.08
N HIS A 70 9.12 -16.05 0.74
CA HIS A 70 7.80 -15.44 0.76
C HIS A 70 6.98 -15.69 -0.52
N TYR A 71 7.62 -16.17 -1.58
CA TYR A 71 6.94 -16.61 -2.79
C TYR A 71 6.86 -18.14 -2.86
N ASP A 72 8.01 -18.82 -2.77
CA ASP A 72 8.11 -20.28 -2.86
C ASP A 72 8.38 -20.87 -1.46
N ASN A 73 7.32 -21.43 -0.86
CA ASN A 73 7.37 -22.00 0.48
C ASN A 73 6.40 -23.19 0.62
N GLY A 74 6.68 -24.04 1.61
CA GLY A 74 5.89 -25.25 1.86
C GLY A 74 4.48 -25.00 2.39
N SER A 75 4.11 -23.76 2.76
CA SER A 75 2.77 -23.41 3.23
C SER A 75 1.80 -23.07 2.08
N GLY A 76 2.32 -22.77 0.89
CA GLY A 76 1.55 -22.30 -0.25
C GLY A 76 1.00 -20.88 -0.11
N VAL A 77 1.43 -20.12 0.92
CA VAL A 77 1.04 -18.72 1.09
C VAL A 77 2.02 -17.84 0.34
N VAL A 78 1.54 -17.12 -0.66
CA VAL A 78 2.31 -16.12 -1.38
C VAL A 78 2.14 -14.76 -0.69
N VAL A 79 3.26 -14.13 -0.34
CA VAL A 79 3.28 -12.76 0.20
C VAL A 79 3.50 -11.80 -0.97
N HIS A 80 2.53 -10.91 -1.18
CA HIS A 80 2.50 -10.00 -2.31
C HIS A 80 3.43 -8.78 -2.12
N CYS A 81 3.84 -8.14 -3.20
CA CYS A 81 4.71 -6.95 -3.17
C CYS A 81 4.21 -5.89 -2.18
N VAL A 82 2.91 -5.61 -2.20
CA VAL A 82 2.29 -4.60 -1.32
C VAL A 82 2.27 -4.99 0.16
N ASP A 83 2.36 -6.28 0.48
CA ASP A 83 2.36 -6.75 1.87
C ASP A 83 3.64 -6.37 2.63
N CYS A 84 4.73 -6.07 1.92
CA CYS A 84 5.99 -5.58 2.49
C CYS A 84 6.23 -4.09 2.19
N HIS A 85 5.90 -3.67 0.94
CA HIS A 85 6.21 -2.33 0.44
C HIS A 85 5.17 -1.26 0.76
N LEU A 86 4.02 -1.64 1.35
CA LEU A 86 3.02 -0.70 1.86
C LEU A 86 2.67 -1.07 3.31
N PRO A 87 2.38 -0.09 4.18
CA PRO A 87 1.95 -0.37 5.55
C PRO A 87 0.55 -1.01 5.53
N PRO A 88 0.13 -1.68 6.62
CA PRO A 88 -1.22 -2.21 6.74
C PRO A 88 -2.30 -1.16 6.43
N LYS A 89 -3.43 -1.61 5.84
CA LYS A 89 -4.56 -0.72 5.52
C LYS A 89 -5.02 0.02 6.80
N GLY A 90 -5.11 1.34 6.73
CA GLY A 90 -5.44 2.21 7.87
C GLY A 90 -4.24 2.92 8.51
N GLU A 91 -3.01 2.47 8.26
CA GLU A 91 -1.78 3.00 8.84
C GLU A 91 -0.99 3.89 7.87
N GLY A 92 -1.68 4.74 7.13
CA GLY A 92 -1.04 5.61 6.13
C GLY A 92 -0.88 4.94 4.76
N TYR A 93 -1.57 3.83 4.49
CA TYR A 93 -1.50 3.04 3.26
C TYR A 93 -1.60 3.87 1.99
N LEU A 94 -2.61 4.75 1.89
CA LEU A 94 -2.81 5.58 0.69
C LEU A 94 -1.67 6.56 0.47
N TRP A 95 -1.15 7.15 1.54
CA TRP A 95 -0.02 8.07 1.45
C TRP A 95 1.25 7.34 1.00
N ALA A 96 1.53 6.20 1.59
CA ALA A 96 2.65 5.35 1.20
C ALA A 96 2.53 4.93 -0.27
N LYS A 97 1.33 4.51 -0.71
CA LYS A 97 1.04 4.14 -2.09
C LYS A 97 1.29 5.30 -3.07
N ILE A 98 0.85 6.51 -2.75
CA ILE A 98 1.10 7.70 -3.56
C ILE A 98 2.61 7.99 -3.62
N LYS A 99 3.30 7.94 -2.49
CA LYS A 99 4.74 8.19 -2.39
C LYS A 99 5.55 7.19 -3.24
N HIS A 100 5.29 5.88 -3.09
CA HIS A 100 6.00 4.85 -3.84
C HIS A 100 5.60 4.86 -5.31
N GLY A 101 4.32 4.93 -5.65
CA GLY A 101 3.85 5.00 -7.02
C GLY A 101 4.39 6.22 -7.78
N SER A 102 4.57 7.36 -7.12
CA SER A 102 5.20 8.54 -7.74
C SER A 102 6.69 8.32 -8.01
N LYS A 103 7.41 7.63 -7.10
CA LYS A 103 8.82 7.25 -7.30
C LYS A 103 8.98 6.27 -8.47
N ASP A 104 8.06 5.30 -8.56
CA ASP A 104 8.08 4.28 -9.61
C ASP A 104 7.74 4.89 -10.98
N ALA A 105 6.74 5.78 -11.03
CA ALA A 105 6.41 6.53 -12.25
C ALA A 105 7.59 7.40 -12.72
N TYR A 106 8.28 8.06 -11.79
CA TYR A 106 9.51 8.79 -12.09
C TYR A 106 10.61 7.85 -12.59
N GLY A 107 10.79 6.70 -11.91
CA GLY A 107 11.75 5.68 -12.31
C GLY A 107 11.49 5.14 -13.71
N MET A 108 10.22 4.85 -14.01
CA MET A 108 9.79 4.39 -15.32
C MET A 108 10.13 5.36 -16.45
N MET A 109 10.00 6.66 -16.21
CA MET A 109 10.21 7.70 -17.23
C MET A 109 11.68 8.11 -17.39
N PHE A 110 12.47 8.07 -16.32
CA PHE A 110 13.76 8.76 -16.29
C PHE A 110 14.94 7.90 -15.86
N LYS A 111 14.72 6.67 -15.35
CA LYS A 111 15.81 5.80 -14.89
C LYS A 111 16.16 4.74 -15.93
N ASP A 112 17.43 4.55 -16.16
CA ASP A 112 18.00 3.43 -16.88
C ASP A 112 18.20 2.26 -15.90
N THR A 113 17.53 1.14 -16.14
CA THR A 113 17.61 -0.05 -15.27
C THR A 113 19.00 -0.61 -15.14
N ASN A 114 19.82 -0.49 -16.20
CA ASN A 114 21.22 -0.97 -16.19
C ASN A 114 22.12 -0.17 -15.24
N LYS A 115 21.64 0.98 -14.76
CA LYS A 115 22.38 1.84 -13.82
C LYS A 115 21.88 1.71 -12.39
N ILE A 116 20.87 0.87 -12.14
CA ILE A 116 20.38 0.61 -10.78
C ILE A 116 21.34 -0.34 -10.10
N ASN A 117 21.92 0.10 -9.00
CA ASN A 117 22.76 -0.77 -8.17
C ASN A 117 21.85 -1.58 -7.24
N TRP A 118 21.49 -2.78 -7.65
CA TRP A 118 20.61 -3.68 -6.90
C TRP A 118 21.27 -4.17 -5.62
N GLN A 119 22.58 -4.45 -5.65
CA GLN A 119 23.34 -4.86 -4.48
C GLN A 119 23.29 -3.80 -3.36
N ALA A 120 23.47 -2.53 -3.71
CA ALA A 120 23.35 -1.45 -2.73
C ALA A 120 21.93 -1.31 -2.18
N LYS A 121 20.89 -1.69 -2.94
CA LYS A 121 19.50 -1.67 -2.46
C LYS A 121 19.16 -2.82 -1.51
N SER A 122 19.94 -3.87 -1.52
CA SER A 122 19.82 -5.01 -0.61
C SER A 122 20.55 -4.77 0.73
N ASP A 123 21.18 -3.61 0.92
CA ASP A 123 21.70 -3.18 2.22
C ASP A 123 20.53 -2.90 3.18
N PRO A 124 20.51 -3.45 4.41
CA PRO A 124 19.42 -3.23 5.38
C PRO A 124 19.10 -1.78 5.65
N ASP A 125 20.10 -0.90 5.69
CA ASP A 125 19.95 0.53 5.95
C ASP A 125 19.23 1.27 4.79
N ILE A 126 19.32 0.71 3.58
CA ILE A 126 18.62 1.22 2.40
C ILE A 126 17.28 0.52 2.21
N ALA A 127 17.22 -0.79 2.42
CA ALA A 127 16.02 -1.60 2.25
C ALA A 127 14.87 -1.14 3.17
N ILE A 128 15.18 -0.62 4.37
CA ILE A 128 14.20 -0.09 5.31
C ILE A 128 13.41 1.12 4.75
N ASP A 129 13.97 1.87 3.81
CA ASP A 129 13.28 2.99 3.16
C ASP A 129 12.16 2.54 2.23
N PHE A 130 12.14 1.27 1.85
CA PHE A 130 11.17 0.66 0.93
C PHE A 130 10.25 -0.36 1.60
N THR A 131 10.50 -0.69 2.88
CA THR A 131 9.79 -1.75 3.61
C THR A 131 9.21 -1.21 4.91
N TYR A 132 8.07 -1.75 5.32
CA TYR A 132 7.39 -1.32 6.55
C TYR A 132 7.44 -2.44 7.59
N MET A 133 8.06 -2.21 8.75
CA MET A 133 8.22 -3.22 9.80
C MET A 133 6.89 -3.71 10.40
N ASN A 134 5.88 -2.84 10.50
CA ASN A 134 4.53 -3.23 10.90
C ASN A 134 3.85 -4.18 9.90
N SER A 135 4.28 -4.18 8.65
CA SER A 135 3.82 -5.15 7.63
C SER A 135 4.35 -6.56 7.92
N CYS A 136 5.59 -6.68 8.36
CA CYS A 136 6.13 -7.97 8.84
C CYS A 136 5.34 -8.49 10.04
N GLN A 137 5.09 -7.62 11.03
CA GLN A 137 4.39 -7.94 12.27
C GLN A 137 2.91 -8.28 12.07
N LYS A 138 2.30 -7.85 10.97
CA LYS A 138 0.92 -8.23 10.60
C LYS A 138 0.75 -9.74 10.48
N CYS A 139 1.75 -10.44 9.93
CA CYS A 139 1.75 -11.89 9.76
C CYS A 139 2.60 -12.59 10.84
N HIS A 140 3.73 -12.01 11.21
CA HIS A 140 4.65 -12.51 12.23
C HIS A 140 4.37 -11.88 13.60
N SER A 141 3.15 -12.04 14.11
CA SER A 141 2.74 -11.51 15.42
C SER A 141 3.35 -12.26 16.59
N ASN A 142 3.68 -13.55 16.42
CA ASN A 142 4.38 -14.37 17.42
C ASN A 142 5.83 -14.61 16.98
N LEU A 143 6.77 -13.93 17.61
CA LEU A 143 8.20 -14.08 17.34
C LEU A 143 8.85 -15.24 18.13
N PHE A 144 8.11 -15.88 19.04
CA PHE A 144 8.59 -16.97 19.88
C PHE A 144 7.69 -18.20 19.78
N PRO A 145 7.48 -18.76 18.56
CA PRO A 145 6.70 -19.99 18.42
C PRO A 145 7.45 -21.17 19.07
N SER A 146 6.70 -22.15 19.57
CA SER A 146 7.28 -23.33 20.25
C SER A 146 8.19 -24.20 19.38
N THR A 147 8.14 -23.99 18.05
CA THR A 147 8.98 -24.69 17.06
C THR A 147 10.28 -23.94 16.73
N LEU A 148 10.47 -22.74 17.31
CA LEU A 148 11.69 -21.96 17.11
C LEU A 148 12.86 -22.63 17.81
N SER A 149 14.04 -22.62 17.20
CA SER A 149 15.29 -23.08 17.85
C SER A 149 15.69 -22.14 18.98
N ASP A 150 16.52 -22.63 19.89
CA ASP A 150 17.05 -21.83 21.00
C ASP A 150 17.83 -20.61 20.45
N ASP A 151 18.67 -20.79 19.45
CA ASP A 151 19.41 -19.69 18.79
C ASP A 151 18.46 -18.65 18.16
N GLY A 152 17.35 -19.11 17.53
CA GLY A 152 16.32 -18.23 17.01
C GLY A 152 15.60 -17.47 18.10
N GLY A 153 15.35 -18.11 19.24
CA GLY A 153 14.78 -17.48 20.42
C GLY A 153 15.68 -16.38 20.97
N ASP A 154 16.97 -16.65 21.11
CA ASP A 154 17.97 -15.69 21.57
C ASP A 154 18.11 -14.51 20.61
N ALA A 155 18.11 -14.76 19.30
CA ALA A 155 18.16 -13.72 18.28
C ALA A 155 16.91 -12.79 18.33
N HIS A 156 15.73 -13.36 18.50
CA HIS A 156 14.49 -12.56 18.66
C HIS A 156 14.44 -11.83 20.01
N LEU A 157 15.00 -12.40 21.07
CA LEU A 157 15.14 -11.70 22.35
C LEU A 157 16.12 -10.52 22.22
N HIS A 158 17.22 -10.70 21.48
CA HIS A 158 18.15 -9.62 21.17
C HIS A 158 17.47 -8.49 20.39
N TYR A 159 16.70 -8.82 19.36
CA TYR A 159 15.88 -7.84 18.62
C TYR A 159 14.93 -7.11 19.57
N HIS A 160 14.17 -7.82 20.40
CA HIS A 160 13.21 -7.24 21.33
C HIS A 160 13.85 -6.23 22.30
N ASN A 161 15.08 -6.48 22.72
CA ASN A 161 15.82 -5.61 23.62
C ASN A 161 16.47 -4.41 22.91
N ASN A 162 16.49 -4.39 21.55
CA ASN A 162 17.19 -3.38 20.74
C ASN A 162 16.32 -2.77 19.64
N LEU A 163 15.00 -2.65 19.85
CA LEU A 163 14.02 -2.16 18.87
C LEU A 163 14.33 -0.77 18.29
N ALA A 164 15.14 0.04 18.98
CA ALA A 164 15.51 1.37 18.50
C ALA A 164 16.62 1.34 17.42
N THR A 165 17.35 0.24 17.30
CA THR A 165 18.53 0.14 16.45
C THR A 165 18.50 -1.04 15.49
N ILE A 166 17.69 -2.06 15.78
CA ILE A 166 17.61 -3.29 14.99
C ILE A 166 16.20 -3.41 14.38
N THR A 167 16.16 -3.75 13.11
CA THR A 167 14.94 -4.06 12.37
C THR A 167 14.92 -5.53 11.95
N CYS A 168 13.77 -6.03 11.50
CA CYS A 168 13.68 -7.40 10.98
C CYS A 168 14.64 -7.63 9.81
N LEU A 169 14.90 -6.61 8.99
CA LEU A 169 15.77 -6.69 7.82
C LEU A 169 17.24 -6.84 8.16
N ASN A 170 17.69 -6.47 9.35
CA ASN A 170 19.09 -6.67 9.73
C ASN A 170 19.49 -8.16 9.76
N CYS A 171 18.52 -9.05 9.99
CA CYS A 171 18.74 -10.49 9.99
C CYS A 171 17.99 -11.21 8.84
N HIS A 172 16.87 -10.67 8.35
CA HIS A 172 15.99 -11.29 7.38
C HIS A 172 15.96 -10.56 6.03
N ILE A 173 17.13 -10.13 5.53
CA ILE A 173 17.23 -9.31 4.31
C ILE A 173 16.79 -10.06 3.04
N THR A 174 16.97 -11.37 2.98
CA THR A 174 16.71 -12.19 1.78
C THR A 174 15.30 -12.76 1.70
N VAL A 175 14.46 -12.55 2.73
CA VAL A 175 13.13 -13.21 2.80
C VAL A 175 12.16 -12.75 1.74
N GLY A 176 12.26 -11.49 1.28
CA GLY A 176 11.42 -10.91 0.23
C GLY A 176 12.05 -10.92 -1.16
N HIS A 177 13.37 -10.81 -1.22
CA HIS A 177 14.15 -10.83 -2.46
C HIS A 177 15.41 -11.65 -2.25
N PHE A 178 15.42 -12.85 -2.82
CA PHE A 178 16.55 -13.74 -2.64
C PHE A 178 17.75 -13.26 -3.47
N ASP A 179 18.93 -13.16 -2.81
CA ASP A 179 20.19 -12.86 -3.45
C ASP A 179 21.26 -13.80 -2.87
N GLU A 180 21.84 -14.63 -3.73
CA GLU A 180 22.89 -15.59 -3.34
C GLU A 180 24.10 -14.90 -2.68
N ASN A 181 24.43 -13.69 -3.11
CA ASN A 181 25.56 -12.94 -2.57
C ASN A 181 25.33 -12.50 -1.12
N ASN A 182 24.07 -12.22 -0.75
CA ASN A 182 23.73 -11.82 0.62
C ASN A 182 23.67 -13.00 1.60
N VAL A 183 23.38 -14.21 1.13
CA VAL A 183 23.39 -15.42 1.99
C VAL A 183 24.78 -15.72 2.53
N HIS A 184 25.83 -15.46 1.75
CA HIS A 184 27.22 -15.72 2.16
C HIS A 184 27.79 -14.64 3.08
N ALA A 185 27.27 -13.41 3.03
CA ALA A 185 27.76 -12.31 3.88
C ALA A 185 27.37 -12.47 5.36
N HIS A 186 26.31 -13.22 5.67
CA HIS A 186 25.86 -13.47 7.05
C HIS A 186 26.43 -14.73 7.68
N ASN A 187 27.20 -15.55 6.93
CA ASN A 187 27.83 -16.80 7.42
C ASN A 187 29.31 -16.65 7.68
N THR A 188 29.87 -15.46 7.60
CA THR A 188 31.25 -15.11 7.92
C THR A 188 31.33 -14.19 9.13
#